data_59e2a06163c23cd62f2b71fe89b0d578
#
_entry.id   59e2a06163c23cd62f2b71fe89b0d578
#
_cell.length_a   1.000
_cell.length_b   1.000
_cell.length_c   1.000
_cell.angle_alpha   90.00
_cell.angle_beta   90.00
_cell.angle_gamma   90.00
#
_symmetry.space_group_name_H-M   'P 1'
#
loop_
_entity.id
_entity.type
_entity.pdbx_description
1 polymer ?
#
loop_
_entity_poly.entity_id
_entity_poly.type
_entity_poly.pdbx_seq_one_letter_code
_entity_poly.pdbx_strand_id
1 'polypeptide(L)'
;VKSANNSRFNELQQAESYEQWSSNYAIQIQCYMAALNLSRTLVVVYNKNDSGLYTEIIDIREGVLDKMKQKARQIILARTPPKSPYSSTDYRIKKFMSAKEQAVYNLEQLPDNVNCRNCKHSEPIIEGDGGWRCNKFNKPIDEAKQRAGCEQHIWLSSLVNLPIESQGDDSITYMKGPNSFTNAPKDQLGRTSYTSHEMKELSKVNYDPEVVKKLMRFRDEFGVNTRLEELTRK
;
A
#
# COMPACT_ATOMS: atom_id res chain seq x y z
N VAL A 1 -5.10 -28.80 6.17
CA VAL A 1 -4.50 -29.51 5.04
C VAL A 1 -3.88 -28.50 4.08
N LYS A 2 -2.68 -28.78 3.57
CA LYS A 2 -1.99 -28.03 2.53
C LYS A 2 -1.65 -28.96 1.37
N SER A 3 -1.37 -28.40 0.20
CA SER A 3 -0.88 -29.19 -0.94
C SER A 3 0.43 -28.62 -1.48
N ALA A 4 1.31 -29.49 -1.94
CA ALA A 4 2.60 -29.16 -2.51
C ALA A 4 2.84 -29.91 -3.83
N ASN A 5 3.71 -29.41 -4.70
CA ASN A 5 4.27 -30.18 -5.81
C ASN A 5 5.46 -31.02 -5.31
N ASN A 6 5.99 -31.93 -6.13
CA ASN A 6 7.13 -32.78 -5.78
C ASN A 6 8.31 -31.99 -5.19
N SER A 7 8.73 -30.90 -5.81
CA SER A 7 9.87 -30.13 -5.33
C SER A 7 9.67 -29.62 -3.90
N ARG A 8 8.53 -28.95 -3.67
CA ARG A 8 8.20 -28.40 -2.34
C ARG A 8 7.91 -29.50 -1.31
N PHE A 9 7.38 -30.64 -1.73
CA PHE A 9 7.14 -31.79 -0.85
C PHE A 9 8.45 -32.46 -0.42
N ASN A 10 9.40 -32.62 -1.34
CA ASN A 10 10.74 -33.15 -1.04
C ASN A 10 11.50 -32.20 -0.10
N GLU A 11 11.39 -30.89 -0.29
CA GLU A 11 11.96 -29.89 0.65
C GLU A 11 11.39 -30.07 2.06
N LEU A 12 10.07 -30.33 2.20
CA LEU A 12 9.44 -30.59 3.48
C LEU A 12 9.96 -31.88 4.13
N GLN A 13 10.09 -32.96 3.35
CA GLN A 13 10.64 -34.22 3.85
C GLN A 13 12.09 -34.06 4.32
N GLN A 14 12.91 -33.28 3.60
CA GLN A 14 14.29 -33.00 3.98
C GLN A 14 14.40 -32.10 5.22
N ALA A 15 13.45 -31.17 5.40
CA ALA A 15 13.41 -30.30 6.57
C ALA A 15 12.94 -31.04 7.83
N GLU A 16 12.24 -32.17 7.68
CA GLU A 16 11.67 -32.98 8.78
C GLU A 16 10.78 -32.17 9.76
N SER A 17 10.45 -30.95 9.39
CA SER A 17 9.67 -30.03 10.22
C SER A 17 8.87 -29.06 9.35
N TYR A 18 7.59 -28.95 9.62
CA TYR A 18 6.71 -28.00 8.95
C TYR A 18 7.12 -26.54 9.20
N GLU A 19 7.66 -26.25 10.37
CA GLU A 19 8.14 -24.91 10.73
C GLU A 19 9.41 -24.54 9.96
N GLN A 20 10.36 -25.43 9.83
CA GLN A 20 11.59 -25.22 9.06
C GLN A 20 11.29 -25.11 7.57
N TRP A 21 10.35 -25.90 7.08
CA TRP A 21 9.90 -25.82 5.69
C TRP A 21 9.21 -24.52 5.37
N SER A 22 8.37 -23.98 6.27
CA SER A 22 7.64 -22.74 6.05
C SER A 22 7.24 -22.04 7.34
N SER A 23 8.09 -21.13 7.80
CA SER A 23 7.83 -20.31 9.00
C SER A 23 6.52 -19.52 8.92
N ASN A 24 6.15 -19.03 7.72
CA ASN A 24 4.91 -18.29 7.53
C ASN A 24 3.68 -19.17 7.79
N TYR A 25 3.68 -20.41 7.29
CA TYR A 25 2.58 -21.34 7.55
C TYR A 25 2.55 -21.80 9.00
N ALA A 26 3.72 -21.99 9.62
CA ALA A 26 3.79 -22.31 11.05
C ALA A 26 3.18 -21.20 11.92
N ILE A 27 3.54 -19.94 11.67
CA ILE A 27 2.95 -18.77 12.36
C ILE A 27 1.44 -18.71 12.10
N GLN A 28 0.98 -18.93 10.88
CA GLN A 28 -0.45 -18.96 10.55
C GLN A 28 -1.21 -19.98 11.40
N ILE A 29 -0.68 -21.19 11.52
CA ILE A 29 -1.28 -22.26 12.33
C ILE A 29 -1.30 -21.87 13.81
N GLN A 30 -0.22 -21.32 14.35
CA GLN A 30 -0.17 -20.84 15.73
C GLN A 30 -1.24 -19.77 16.00
N CYS A 31 -1.42 -18.83 15.08
CA CYS A 31 -2.48 -17.82 15.18
C CYS A 31 -3.88 -18.44 15.17
N TYR A 32 -4.12 -19.44 14.31
CA TYR A 32 -5.40 -20.13 14.28
C TYR A 32 -5.67 -20.93 15.54
N MET A 33 -4.67 -21.66 16.06
CA MET A 33 -4.82 -22.40 17.31
C MET A 33 -5.16 -21.46 18.47
N ALA A 34 -4.44 -20.35 18.59
CA ALA A 34 -4.71 -19.35 19.63
C ALA A 34 -6.10 -18.71 19.49
N ALA A 35 -6.53 -18.37 18.27
CA ALA A 35 -7.84 -17.77 18.02
C ALA A 35 -9.01 -18.74 18.30
N LEU A 36 -8.78 -20.05 18.06
CA LEU A 36 -9.78 -21.11 18.28
C LEU A 36 -9.63 -21.82 19.63
N ASN A 37 -8.72 -21.36 20.47
CA ASN A 37 -8.42 -21.97 21.79
C ASN A 37 -8.06 -23.46 21.69
N LEU A 38 -7.22 -23.82 20.73
CA LEU A 38 -6.75 -25.19 20.52
C LEU A 38 -5.32 -25.36 21.06
N SER A 39 -5.06 -26.48 21.74
CA SER A 39 -3.73 -26.78 22.28
C SER A 39 -2.78 -27.39 21.26
N ARG A 40 -3.32 -28.08 20.24
CA ARG A 40 -2.54 -28.74 19.17
C ARG A 40 -3.32 -28.87 17.88
N THR A 41 -2.61 -29.07 16.78
CA THR A 41 -3.20 -29.34 15.47
C THR A 41 -2.43 -30.42 14.73
N LEU A 42 -3.16 -31.21 13.93
CA LEU A 42 -2.56 -32.12 12.96
C LEU A 42 -2.41 -31.36 11.63
N VAL A 43 -1.18 -31.19 11.19
CA VAL A 43 -0.86 -30.70 9.86
C VAL A 43 -0.78 -31.88 8.89
N VAL A 44 -1.44 -31.75 7.76
CA VAL A 44 -1.35 -32.71 6.65
C VAL A 44 -0.95 -31.95 5.40
N VAL A 45 0.16 -32.36 4.77
CA VAL A 45 0.58 -31.85 3.46
C VAL A 45 0.47 -32.96 2.44
N TYR A 46 -0.28 -32.69 1.37
CA TYR A 46 -0.54 -33.61 0.28
C TYR A 46 0.34 -33.28 -0.93
N ASN A 47 1.07 -34.29 -1.44
CA ASN A 47 1.80 -34.14 -2.69
C ASN A 47 0.85 -34.35 -3.87
N LYS A 48 0.68 -33.33 -4.71
CA LYS A 48 -0.24 -33.35 -5.86
C LYS A 48 0.19 -34.32 -6.98
N ASN A 49 1.45 -34.71 -7.01
CA ASN A 49 2.01 -35.48 -8.12
C ASN A 49 1.93 -37.00 -7.91
N ASP A 50 2.06 -37.46 -6.67
CA ASP A 50 2.11 -38.88 -6.34
C ASP A 50 1.19 -39.31 -5.21
N SER A 51 0.38 -38.36 -4.70
CA SER A 51 -0.54 -38.58 -3.56
C SER A 51 0.16 -38.89 -2.23
N GLY A 52 1.46 -38.61 -2.10
CA GLY A 52 2.20 -38.76 -0.85
C GLY A 52 1.66 -37.84 0.24
N LEU A 53 1.73 -38.28 1.49
CA LEU A 53 1.28 -37.51 2.65
C LEU A 53 2.43 -37.31 3.63
N TYR A 54 2.54 -36.08 4.12
CA TYR A 54 3.33 -35.73 5.30
C TYR A 54 2.37 -35.32 6.41
N THR A 55 2.62 -35.81 7.61
CA THR A 55 1.80 -35.46 8.80
C THR A 55 2.69 -35.09 9.95
N GLU A 56 2.29 -34.03 10.67
CA GLU A 56 2.99 -33.56 11.88
C GLU A 56 1.96 -33.02 12.88
N ILE A 57 2.16 -33.32 14.17
CA ILE A 57 1.37 -32.71 15.24
C ILE A 57 2.17 -31.51 15.76
N ILE A 58 1.52 -30.35 15.76
CA ILE A 58 2.10 -29.09 16.24
C ILE A 58 1.36 -28.66 17.50
N ASP A 59 2.10 -28.45 18.58
CA ASP A 59 1.57 -27.88 19.81
C ASP A 59 1.55 -26.34 19.77
N ILE A 60 0.60 -25.75 20.50
CA ILE A 60 0.49 -24.29 20.59
C ILE A 60 1.70 -23.71 21.31
N ARG A 61 2.18 -22.56 20.81
CA ARG A 61 3.17 -21.71 21.47
C ARG A 61 2.50 -20.46 21.97
N GLU A 62 2.58 -20.23 23.26
CA GLU A 62 1.98 -19.05 23.89
C GLU A 62 2.58 -17.75 23.35
N GLY A 63 1.77 -16.71 23.32
CA GLY A 63 2.17 -15.35 22.95
C GLY A 63 2.43 -15.11 21.46
N VAL A 64 2.33 -16.11 20.56
CA VAL A 64 2.56 -15.90 19.12
C VAL A 64 1.48 -14.99 18.54
N LEU A 65 0.21 -15.21 18.87
CA LEU A 65 -0.91 -14.38 18.40
C LEU A 65 -0.72 -12.92 18.87
N ASP A 66 -0.34 -12.70 20.12
CA ASP A 66 -0.19 -11.35 20.67
C ASP A 66 0.99 -10.60 20.01
N LYS A 67 2.09 -11.30 19.75
CA LYS A 67 3.21 -10.73 18.96
C LYS A 67 2.76 -10.35 17.55
N MET A 68 1.93 -11.17 16.91
CA MET A 68 1.39 -10.86 15.57
C MET A 68 0.41 -9.70 15.60
N LYS A 69 -0.47 -9.61 16.60
CA LYS A 69 -1.36 -8.46 16.83
C LYS A 69 -0.55 -7.17 17.05
N GLN A 70 0.49 -7.23 17.88
CA GLN A 70 1.36 -6.09 18.12
C GLN A 70 2.05 -5.63 16.83
N LYS A 71 2.60 -6.56 16.06
CA LYS A 71 3.23 -6.26 14.76
C LYS A 71 2.22 -5.64 13.79
N ALA A 72 1.02 -6.20 13.69
CA ALA A 72 -0.05 -5.66 12.86
C ALA A 72 -0.42 -4.22 13.28
N ARG A 73 -0.57 -3.99 14.60
CA ARG A 73 -0.82 -2.64 15.15
C ARG A 73 0.27 -1.65 14.77
N GLN A 74 1.54 -2.03 14.90
CA GLN A 74 2.68 -1.19 14.51
C GLN A 74 2.63 -0.82 13.02
N ILE A 75 2.29 -1.78 12.13
CA ILE A 75 2.18 -1.55 10.69
C ILE A 75 1.00 -0.62 10.38
N ILE A 76 -0.15 -0.86 10.99
CA ILE A 76 -1.38 -0.07 10.77
C ILE A 76 -1.18 1.40 11.19
N LEU A 77 -0.49 1.63 12.31
CA LEU A 77 -0.24 2.97 12.87
C LEU A 77 1.01 3.65 12.30
N ALA A 78 1.80 2.95 11.50
CA ALA A 78 3.02 3.52 10.93
C ALA A 78 2.68 4.69 9.99
N ARG A 79 3.32 5.84 10.22
CA ARG A 79 3.18 7.03 9.34
C ARG A 79 3.95 6.90 8.04
N THR A 80 4.93 6.01 8.01
CA THR A 80 5.72 5.67 6.82
C THR A 80 5.62 4.17 6.58
N PRO A 81 5.55 3.73 5.31
CA PRO A 81 5.54 2.30 5.00
C PRO A 81 6.78 1.62 5.57
N PRO A 82 6.70 0.37 6.00
CA PRO A 82 7.88 -0.40 6.36
C PRO A 82 8.80 -0.54 5.15
N LYS A 83 10.10 -0.72 5.41
CA LYS A 83 11.06 -0.95 4.32
C LYS A 83 10.61 -2.14 3.48
N SER A 84 10.62 -1.95 2.16
CA SER A 84 10.29 -3.02 1.22
C SER A 84 11.18 -4.26 1.46
N PRO A 85 10.58 -5.46 1.51
CA PRO A 85 11.33 -6.70 1.70
C PRO A 85 12.10 -7.12 0.42
N TYR A 86 11.76 -6.54 -0.72
CA TYR A 86 12.35 -6.90 -2.01
C TYR A 86 12.95 -5.67 -2.69
N SER A 87 14.09 -5.85 -3.37
CA SER A 87 14.64 -4.82 -4.24
C SER A 87 13.81 -4.70 -5.53
N SER A 88 13.89 -3.55 -6.21
CA SER A 88 13.22 -3.32 -7.49
C SER A 88 13.62 -4.32 -8.59
N THR A 89 14.80 -4.95 -8.45
CA THR A 89 15.32 -5.94 -9.38
C THR A 89 14.95 -7.38 -9.03
N ASP A 90 14.29 -7.62 -7.89
CA ASP A 90 13.90 -8.95 -7.45
C ASP A 90 12.96 -9.61 -8.48
N TYR A 91 13.20 -10.91 -8.77
CA TYR A 91 12.41 -11.65 -9.76
C TYR A 91 10.92 -11.69 -9.41
N ARG A 92 10.57 -11.64 -8.12
CA ARG A 92 9.16 -11.64 -7.66
C ARG A 92 8.45 -10.37 -8.07
N ILE A 93 9.14 -9.21 -8.00
CA ILE A 93 8.60 -7.94 -8.48
C ILE A 93 8.36 -8.03 -10.00
N LYS A 94 9.36 -8.48 -10.76
CA LYS A 94 9.27 -8.57 -12.23
C LYS A 94 8.24 -9.59 -12.73
N LYS A 95 8.09 -10.71 -12.02
CA LYS A 95 7.21 -11.82 -12.45
C LYS A 95 5.74 -11.62 -12.06
N PHE A 96 5.47 -11.01 -10.90
CA PHE A 96 4.12 -10.97 -10.32
C PHE A 96 3.48 -9.60 -10.35
N MET A 97 4.22 -8.53 -10.70
CA MET A 97 3.70 -7.18 -10.83
C MET A 97 3.70 -6.74 -12.30
N SER A 98 2.64 -6.10 -12.75
CA SER A 98 2.62 -5.37 -14.02
C SER A 98 3.61 -4.21 -13.99
N ALA A 99 4.02 -3.70 -15.15
CA ALA A 99 4.92 -2.55 -15.26
C ALA A 99 4.42 -1.34 -14.44
N LYS A 100 3.10 -1.13 -14.40
CA LYS A 100 2.47 -0.08 -13.62
C LYS A 100 2.58 -0.29 -12.12
N GLU A 101 2.32 -1.50 -11.64
CA GLU A 101 2.48 -1.84 -10.22
C GLU A 101 3.94 -1.73 -9.80
N GLN A 102 4.87 -2.12 -10.67
CA GLN A 102 6.32 -1.93 -10.43
C GLN A 102 6.67 -0.45 -10.27
N ALA A 103 6.15 0.42 -11.14
CA ALA A 103 6.40 1.85 -11.06
C ALA A 103 5.84 2.47 -9.76
N VAL A 104 4.64 2.04 -9.31
CA VAL A 104 4.09 2.46 -8.01
C VAL A 104 4.91 1.90 -6.85
N TYR A 105 5.32 0.64 -6.92
CA TYR A 105 6.16 0.00 -5.90
C TYR A 105 7.51 0.71 -5.73
N ASN A 106 8.11 1.17 -6.82
CA ASN A 106 9.37 1.89 -6.85
C ASN A 106 9.22 3.40 -6.55
N LEU A 107 8.00 3.87 -6.27
CA LEU A 107 7.69 5.29 -6.09
C LEU A 107 8.02 6.15 -7.33
N GLU A 108 8.00 5.57 -8.52
CA GLU A 108 8.22 6.27 -9.80
C GLU A 108 6.96 7.01 -10.24
N GLN A 109 5.78 6.53 -9.81
CA GLN A 109 4.50 7.18 -10.03
C GLN A 109 3.54 6.95 -8.86
N LEU A 110 2.53 7.81 -8.75
CA LEU A 110 1.47 7.68 -7.76
C LEU A 110 0.46 6.57 -8.13
N PRO A 111 -0.21 5.95 -7.14
CA PRO A 111 -1.28 5.00 -7.39
C PRO A 111 -2.41 5.59 -8.23
N ASP A 112 -3.07 4.75 -9.04
CA ASP A 112 -4.18 5.21 -9.87
C ASP A 112 -5.39 5.71 -9.10
N ASN A 113 -5.68 5.04 -8.00
CA ASN A 113 -6.87 5.31 -7.22
C ASN A 113 -6.59 6.43 -6.20
N VAL A 114 -7.18 7.60 -6.45
CA VAL A 114 -7.25 8.69 -5.47
C VAL A 114 -8.39 8.37 -4.51
N ASN A 115 -8.08 7.86 -3.33
CA ASN A 115 -9.07 7.40 -2.36
C ASN A 115 -8.65 7.70 -0.91
N CYS A 116 -9.56 7.51 0.05
CA CYS A 116 -9.26 7.85 1.45
C CYS A 116 -8.11 7.02 2.05
N ARG A 117 -7.82 5.81 1.55
CA ARG A 117 -6.76 4.96 2.10
C ARG A 117 -5.35 5.47 1.82
N ASN A 118 -5.20 6.35 0.84
CA ASN A 118 -3.94 7.01 0.51
C ASN A 118 -3.98 8.53 0.74
N CYS A 119 -4.98 8.98 1.52
CA CYS A 119 -5.17 10.38 1.88
C CYS A 119 -4.50 10.72 3.20
N LYS A 120 -3.84 11.88 3.27
CA LYS A 120 -3.22 12.44 4.48
C LYS A 120 -4.22 12.59 5.65
N HIS A 121 -5.49 12.88 5.34
CA HIS A 121 -6.52 13.12 6.36
C HIS A 121 -7.16 11.84 6.91
N SER A 122 -6.81 10.67 6.38
CA SER A 122 -7.39 9.42 6.84
C SER A 122 -6.53 8.76 7.91
N GLU A 123 -7.19 8.30 8.96
CA GLU A 123 -6.57 7.62 10.08
C GLU A 123 -7.30 6.31 10.39
N PRO A 124 -6.57 5.20 10.61
CA PRO A 124 -7.19 3.95 11.01
C PRO A 124 -7.70 4.01 12.45
N ILE A 125 -8.88 3.46 12.70
CA ILE A 125 -9.44 3.19 14.02
C ILE A 125 -9.12 1.74 14.36
N ILE A 126 -8.44 1.51 15.49
CA ILE A 126 -7.99 0.16 15.90
C ILE A 126 -8.94 -0.45 16.92
N GLU A 127 -9.65 0.39 17.66
CA GLU A 127 -10.57 -0.01 18.70
C GLU A 127 -11.87 -0.62 18.10
N GLY A 128 -12.50 -1.54 18.85
CA GLY A 128 -13.71 -2.24 18.43
C GLY A 128 -13.50 -3.08 17.17
N ASP A 129 -14.40 -2.98 16.23
CA ASP A 129 -14.36 -3.69 14.93
C ASP A 129 -13.38 -3.05 13.93
N GLY A 130 -12.68 -2.00 14.34
CA GLY A 130 -11.79 -1.23 13.47
C GLY A 130 -12.54 -0.28 12.53
N GLY A 131 -11.81 0.34 11.62
CA GLY A 131 -12.39 1.24 10.63
C GLY A 131 -11.45 2.36 10.22
N TRP A 132 -12.04 3.42 9.65
CA TRP A 132 -11.31 4.61 9.24
C TRP A 132 -12.05 5.87 9.64
N ARG A 133 -11.31 6.91 9.99
CA ARG A 133 -11.82 8.26 10.29
C ARG A 133 -11.14 9.29 9.40
N CYS A 134 -11.89 10.28 8.97
CA CYS A 134 -11.37 11.46 8.30
C CYS A 134 -11.13 12.56 9.34
N ASN A 135 -9.87 12.95 9.53
CA ASN A 135 -9.50 14.01 10.49
C ASN A 135 -9.95 15.40 10.01
N LYS A 136 -9.98 15.64 8.68
CA LYS A 136 -10.47 16.92 8.13
C LYS A 136 -11.95 17.17 8.47
N PHE A 137 -12.78 16.13 8.36
CA PHE A 137 -14.23 16.24 8.62
C PHE A 137 -14.62 15.71 10.00
N ASN A 138 -13.66 15.19 10.77
CA ASN A 138 -13.83 14.60 12.09
C ASN A 138 -14.97 13.57 12.15
N LYS A 139 -15.02 12.63 11.18
CA LYS A 139 -16.09 11.62 11.10
C LYS A 139 -15.60 10.27 10.58
N PRO A 140 -16.27 9.17 10.92
CA PRO A 140 -15.99 7.86 10.35
C PRO A 140 -16.16 7.86 8.82
N ILE A 141 -15.41 6.99 8.16
CA ILE A 141 -15.46 6.80 6.71
C ILE A 141 -15.94 5.37 6.46
N ASP A 142 -17.12 5.22 5.84
CA ASP A 142 -17.63 3.93 5.40
C ASP A 142 -16.79 3.37 4.22
N GLU A 143 -16.94 2.08 3.92
CA GLU A 143 -16.12 1.40 2.91
C GLU A 143 -16.29 2.00 1.51
N ALA A 144 -17.49 2.41 1.14
CA ALA A 144 -17.77 3.02 -0.16
C ALA A 144 -17.03 4.35 -0.31
N LYS A 145 -17.08 5.21 0.72
CA LYS A 145 -16.34 6.49 0.74
C LYS A 145 -14.84 6.28 0.78
N GLN A 146 -14.34 5.25 1.51
CA GLN A 146 -12.92 4.92 1.49
C GLN A 146 -12.42 4.69 0.06
N ARG A 147 -13.21 4.03 -0.79
CA ARG A 147 -12.85 3.72 -2.19
C ARG A 147 -13.03 4.88 -3.15
N ALA A 148 -14.05 5.69 -2.92
CA ALA A 148 -14.39 6.80 -3.83
C ALA A 148 -13.44 8.00 -3.69
N GLY A 149 -12.90 8.25 -2.48
CA GLY A 149 -12.17 9.49 -2.18
C GLY A 149 -13.09 10.72 -2.15
N CYS A 150 -12.48 11.91 -2.18
CA CYS A 150 -13.21 13.20 -2.24
C CYS A 150 -12.33 14.30 -2.83
N GLU A 151 -12.93 15.47 -3.14
CA GLU A 151 -12.23 16.64 -3.68
C GLU A 151 -11.23 17.29 -2.70
N GLN A 152 -11.29 16.93 -1.41
CA GLN A 152 -10.39 17.41 -0.35
C GLN A 152 -9.21 16.45 -0.13
N HIS A 153 -8.98 15.53 -1.07
CA HIS A 153 -7.91 14.54 -0.97
C HIS A 153 -6.52 15.19 -1.13
N ILE A 154 -5.63 14.85 -0.20
CA ILE A 154 -4.20 15.17 -0.25
C ILE A 154 -3.43 13.86 -0.15
N TRP A 155 -2.47 13.63 -1.04
CA TRP A 155 -1.64 12.43 -1.01
C TRP A 155 -0.89 12.28 0.31
N LEU A 156 -0.82 11.06 0.83
CA LEU A 156 0.19 10.73 1.84
C LEU A 156 1.56 11.09 1.31
N SER A 157 2.33 11.86 2.05
CA SER A 157 3.65 12.34 1.63
C SER A 157 4.62 11.19 1.33
N SER A 158 4.48 10.05 2.01
CA SER A 158 5.28 8.85 1.78
C SER A 158 5.08 8.20 0.42
N LEU A 159 4.00 8.54 -0.31
CA LEU A 159 3.74 8.06 -1.67
C LEU A 159 4.30 8.99 -2.75
N VAL A 160 4.60 10.24 -2.40
CA VAL A 160 5.14 11.23 -3.34
C VAL A 160 6.66 11.22 -3.24
N ASN A 161 7.33 10.73 -4.27
CA ASN A 161 8.80 10.63 -4.29
C ASN A 161 9.46 11.97 -4.66
N LEU A 162 9.11 13.01 -3.90
CA LEU A 162 9.69 14.35 -4.02
C LEU A 162 10.03 14.88 -2.63
N PRO A 163 11.12 15.65 -2.48
CA PRO A 163 11.41 16.35 -1.24
C PRO A 163 10.27 17.28 -0.83
N ILE A 164 9.91 17.27 0.45
CA ILE A 164 8.92 18.17 1.02
C ILE A 164 9.58 19.52 1.31
N GLU A 165 9.02 20.59 0.78
CA GLU A 165 9.40 21.98 1.09
C GLU A 165 8.62 22.49 2.30
N SER A 166 7.31 22.28 2.30
CA SER A 166 6.44 22.68 3.40
C SER A 166 5.21 21.79 3.52
N GLN A 167 4.65 21.72 4.73
CA GLN A 167 3.46 20.93 5.02
C GLN A 167 2.53 21.72 5.93
N GLY A 168 1.38 22.12 5.38
CA GLY A 168 0.26 22.71 6.11
C GLY A 168 -0.82 21.69 6.45
N ASP A 169 -1.92 22.13 7.04
CA ASP A 169 -3.04 21.27 7.40
C ASP A 169 -3.72 20.68 6.16
N ASP A 170 -3.99 21.50 5.17
CA ASP A 170 -4.72 21.17 3.95
C ASP A 170 -3.86 21.16 2.68
N SER A 171 -2.54 21.20 2.79
CA SER A 171 -1.65 21.16 1.62
C SER A 171 -0.28 20.61 1.96
N ILE A 172 0.43 20.13 0.94
CA ILE A 172 1.84 19.76 1.03
C ILE A 172 2.54 20.26 -0.22
N THR A 173 3.61 21.02 -0.04
CA THR A 173 4.45 21.50 -1.13
C THR A 173 5.69 20.63 -1.27
N TYR A 174 5.97 20.23 -2.47
CA TYR A 174 7.11 19.40 -2.87
C TYR A 174 7.99 20.15 -3.85
N MET A 175 9.28 19.79 -3.90
CA MET A 175 10.25 20.38 -4.81
C MET A 175 10.78 19.35 -5.82
N LYS A 176 10.95 19.79 -7.06
CA LYS A 176 11.73 19.05 -8.07
C LYS A 176 12.59 20.01 -8.88
N GLY A 177 13.88 20.07 -8.58
CA GLY A 177 14.75 21.12 -9.10
C GLY A 177 14.23 22.49 -8.67
N PRO A 178 14.09 23.46 -9.62
CA PRO A 178 13.57 24.80 -9.30
C PRO A 178 12.04 24.88 -9.21
N ASN A 179 11.31 23.78 -9.45
CA ASN A 179 9.85 23.79 -9.52
C ASN A 179 9.23 23.33 -8.20
N SER A 180 8.22 24.08 -7.75
CA SER A 180 7.36 23.71 -6.61
C SER A 180 6.05 23.09 -7.09
N PHE A 181 5.57 22.08 -6.37
CA PHE A 181 4.32 21.36 -6.62
C PHE A 181 3.51 21.27 -5.33
N THR A 182 2.49 22.08 -5.20
CA THR A 182 1.63 22.07 -4.01
C THR A 182 0.44 21.14 -4.26
N ASN A 183 0.37 20.00 -3.55
CA ASN A 183 -0.84 19.20 -3.52
C ASN A 183 -1.86 19.87 -2.59
N ALA A 184 -2.95 20.33 -3.15
CA ALA A 184 -4.00 21.07 -2.46
C ALA A 184 -5.40 20.60 -2.91
N PRO A 185 -6.45 20.81 -2.09
CA PRO A 185 -7.82 20.53 -2.49
C PRO A 185 -8.27 21.48 -3.60
N LYS A 186 -9.33 21.08 -4.31
CA LYS A 186 -9.80 21.78 -5.51
C LYS A 186 -10.21 23.25 -5.26
N ASP A 187 -10.73 23.55 -4.08
CA ASP A 187 -11.17 24.88 -3.67
C ASP A 187 -10.01 25.82 -3.24
N GLN A 188 -8.78 25.28 -3.16
CA GLN A 188 -7.56 26.01 -2.77
C GLN A 188 -6.50 26.02 -3.87
N LEU A 189 -6.89 25.82 -5.12
CA LEU A 189 -5.95 25.76 -6.23
C LEU A 189 -5.40 27.16 -6.57
N GLY A 190 -4.07 27.22 -6.71
CA GLY A 190 -3.31 28.33 -7.25
C GLY A 190 -2.51 27.90 -8.48
N ARG A 191 -1.69 28.78 -9.02
CA ARG A 191 -0.91 28.54 -10.23
C ARG A 191 -0.01 27.30 -10.14
N THR A 192 0.62 27.08 -8.98
CA THR A 192 1.51 25.95 -8.68
C THR A 192 0.87 24.88 -7.80
N SER A 193 -0.44 24.98 -7.58
CA SER A 193 -1.20 24.02 -6.78
C SER A 193 -1.93 23.04 -7.67
N TYR A 194 -1.93 21.78 -7.28
CA TYR A 194 -2.45 20.65 -8.05
C TYR A 194 -3.33 19.78 -7.17
N THR A 195 -4.49 19.39 -7.69
CA THR A 195 -5.30 18.34 -7.05
C THR A 195 -4.53 17.03 -7.01
N SER A 196 -4.97 16.09 -6.19
CA SER A 196 -4.36 14.77 -6.14
C SER A 196 -4.49 14.01 -7.48
N HIS A 197 -5.53 14.25 -8.26
CA HIS A 197 -5.66 13.69 -9.61
C HIS A 197 -4.61 14.28 -10.56
N GLU A 198 -4.40 15.60 -10.53
CA GLU A 198 -3.38 16.25 -11.35
C GLU A 198 -1.96 15.82 -10.95
N MET A 199 -1.66 15.73 -9.65
CA MET A 199 -0.39 15.21 -9.15
C MET A 199 -0.11 13.79 -9.64
N LYS A 200 -1.14 12.94 -9.68
CA LYS A 200 -1.04 11.58 -10.22
C LYS A 200 -0.67 11.60 -11.71
N GLU A 201 -1.33 12.44 -12.52
CA GLU A 201 -0.99 12.53 -13.95
C GLU A 201 0.42 13.09 -14.17
N LEU A 202 0.82 14.11 -13.42
CA LEU A 202 2.18 14.66 -13.46
C LEU A 202 3.24 13.62 -13.05
N SER A 203 2.93 12.73 -12.10
CA SER A 203 3.85 11.66 -11.69
C SER A 203 4.14 10.67 -12.82
N LYS A 204 3.17 10.35 -13.69
CA LYS A 204 3.36 9.45 -14.84
C LYS A 204 4.39 9.97 -15.84
N VAL A 205 4.54 11.28 -15.94
CA VAL A 205 5.54 11.95 -16.78
C VAL A 205 6.72 12.46 -15.95
N ASN A 206 6.91 11.90 -14.76
CA ASN A 206 7.99 12.25 -13.84
C ASN A 206 8.11 13.77 -13.60
N TYR A 207 6.98 14.48 -13.53
CA TYR A 207 6.90 15.94 -13.34
C TYR A 207 7.73 16.71 -14.38
N ASP A 208 7.65 16.31 -15.64
CA ASP A 208 8.41 16.90 -16.76
C ASP A 208 8.20 18.42 -16.80
N PRO A 209 9.28 19.23 -16.78
CA PRO A 209 9.21 20.69 -16.78
C PRO A 209 8.43 21.25 -17.97
N GLU A 210 8.53 20.65 -19.16
CA GLU A 210 7.82 21.15 -20.35
C GLU A 210 6.32 20.88 -20.24
N VAL A 211 5.90 19.74 -19.66
CA VAL A 211 4.49 19.44 -19.37
C VAL A 211 3.95 20.42 -18.34
N VAL A 212 4.69 20.66 -17.26
CA VAL A 212 4.33 21.63 -16.22
C VAL A 212 4.18 23.02 -16.80
N LYS A 213 5.10 23.47 -17.64
CA LYS A 213 5.08 24.78 -18.30
C LYS A 213 3.87 24.94 -19.25
N LYS A 214 3.53 23.89 -19.99
CA LYS A 214 2.30 23.88 -20.82
C LYS A 214 1.06 24.02 -19.96
N LEU A 215 0.99 23.27 -18.86
CA LEU A 215 -0.13 23.33 -17.92
C LEU A 215 -0.26 24.74 -17.29
N MET A 216 0.86 25.34 -16.89
CA MET A 216 0.85 26.71 -16.33
C MET A 216 0.34 27.74 -17.35
N ARG A 217 0.80 27.67 -18.62
CA ARG A 217 0.29 28.56 -19.68
C ARG A 217 -1.21 28.37 -19.89
N PHE A 218 -1.67 27.11 -19.89
CA PHE A 218 -3.08 26.81 -20.05
C PHE A 218 -3.92 27.37 -18.89
N ARG A 219 -3.41 27.27 -17.67
CA ARG A 219 -4.05 27.87 -16.49
C ARG A 219 -4.08 29.41 -16.51
N ASP A 220 -3.03 30.03 -17.03
CA ASP A 220 -2.96 31.47 -17.20
C ASP A 220 -4.02 31.95 -18.22
N GLU A 221 -4.34 31.13 -19.24
CA GLU A 221 -5.31 31.44 -20.30
C GLU A 221 -6.75 31.10 -19.93
N PHE A 222 -6.99 29.91 -19.32
CA PHE A 222 -8.32 29.36 -19.08
C PHE A 222 -8.70 29.21 -17.58
N GLY A 223 -7.79 29.57 -16.67
CA GLY A 223 -7.98 29.43 -15.23
C GLY A 223 -7.57 28.07 -14.66
N VAL A 224 -7.47 28.02 -13.33
CA VAL A 224 -6.92 26.86 -12.58
C VAL A 224 -7.82 25.63 -12.55
N ASN A 225 -9.08 25.73 -12.92
CA ASN A 225 -10.04 24.61 -12.91
C ASN A 225 -10.00 23.72 -14.15
N THR A 226 -9.04 23.93 -15.03
CA THR A 226 -8.94 23.21 -16.30
C THR A 226 -8.36 21.81 -16.08
N ARG A 227 -9.01 20.79 -16.64
CA ARG A 227 -8.63 19.38 -16.45
C ARG A 227 -7.36 19.06 -17.22
N LEU A 228 -6.37 18.52 -16.53
CA LEU A 228 -5.11 18.04 -17.11
C LEU A 228 -5.33 16.95 -18.18
N GLU A 229 -6.41 16.18 -18.05
CA GLU A 229 -6.82 15.15 -19.02
C GLU A 229 -7.03 15.67 -20.44
N GLU A 230 -7.37 16.94 -20.60
CA GLU A 230 -7.54 17.58 -21.90
C GLU A 230 -6.21 17.93 -22.56
N LEU A 231 -5.14 18.10 -21.77
CA LEU A 231 -3.80 18.41 -22.28
C LEU A 231 -2.99 17.15 -22.64
N THR A 232 -3.37 16.00 -22.11
CA THR A 232 -2.64 14.71 -22.30
C THR A 232 -3.30 13.81 -23.35
N ARG A 233 -4.48 14.16 -23.86
CA ARG A 233 -5.09 13.49 -25.02
C ARG A 233 -4.36 13.94 -26.29
N LYS A 234 -3.44 13.08 -26.74
CA LYS A 234 -2.96 13.04 -28.14
C LYS A 234 -3.75 12.06 -28.93
#